data_b2b6fdef637219a2c6c52cf6f470c2f8
#
_entry.id   b2b6fdef637219a2c6c52cf6f470c2f8
#
_cell.length_a   1.000
_cell.length_b   1.000
_cell.length_c   1.000
_cell.angle_alpha   90.00
_cell.angle_beta   90.00
_cell.angle_gamma   90.00
#
_symmetry.space_group_name_H-M   'P 1'
#
loop_
_entity.id
_entity.type
_entity.pdbx_description
1 polymer ?
#
loop_
_entity_poly.entity_id
_entity_poly.type
_entity_poly.pdbx_seq_one_letter_code
_entity_poly.pdbx_strand_id
1 'polypeptide(L)'
;CIRCRVCERQCANGVHRYDADGDVMLSDEFQCVDCQRCVCLCPTHALKIRKNENELRENANWKQNTILEIYKQANTGGVLLSSMGNPEPFPVYWDKILINASQVTNPSIDPLREPMETRVFLGKKPHEIERDANGNINTELPPQVELQLPVMFSAMSYGSISYNAHKSLATAAEALGICYNTGEGGLHEDFYQYGKNTIVQVASGRFGVYKDYLEAGAAIEIKMGQGAKPGIGGHLPGTKVGADVSKTRMIPKGSDAISPAPHHDIYSIEDLRQLVFSLKEATAYKKPVIVKVAAVHNIAAIASGIARSGADIIAIDGFRGGTGAAPTRIRDNVGIPIELALAAVDKRLRDEGIRQNVSLVVGGSIRSASDVIKAVALGADACYIATSALLALGCHLCRTCQSGKCNWGIATQEPELVKRLNPEIGKERLVNLLTAWKHEIKEMMGLMGINSIEALRGNRLMLRGVGLNEKELEILGISHAGE
;
A
#
# COMPACT_ATOMS: atom_id res chain seq x y z
N CYS A 1 -33.49 1.82 21.85
CA CYS A 1 -32.45 1.13 22.64
C CYS A 1 -33.08 0.12 23.59
N ILE A 2 -32.58 -1.12 23.60
CA ILE A 2 -33.03 -2.20 24.50
C ILE A 2 -32.02 -2.44 25.65
N ARG A 3 -31.10 -1.56 25.88
CA ARG A 3 -30.08 -1.59 26.96
C ARG A 3 -29.22 -2.86 26.98
N CYS A 4 -28.99 -3.49 25.83
CA CYS A 4 -28.21 -4.72 25.70
C CYS A 4 -26.69 -4.55 25.97
N ARG A 5 -26.22 -3.33 26.14
CA ARG A 5 -24.82 -2.94 26.43
C ARG A 5 -23.79 -3.41 25.40
N VAL A 6 -24.23 -3.74 24.18
CA VAL A 6 -23.32 -4.12 23.10
C VAL A 6 -22.37 -2.96 22.75
N CYS A 7 -22.90 -1.75 22.65
CA CYS A 7 -22.10 -0.53 22.33
C CYS A 7 -21.00 -0.30 23.39
N GLU A 8 -21.29 -0.46 24.67
CA GLU A 8 -20.32 -0.34 25.76
C GLU A 8 -19.21 -1.38 25.65
N ARG A 9 -19.56 -2.67 25.50
CA ARG A 9 -18.58 -3.77 25.40
C ARG A 9 -17.75 -3.71 24.12
N GLN A 10 -18.26 -3.12 23.06
CA GLN A 10 -17.57 -3.08 21.78
C GLN A 10 -16.73 -1.82 21.58
N CYS A 11 -16.86 -0.80 22.42
CA CYS A 11 -16.10 0.44 22.31
C CYS A 11 -14.77 0.36 23.07
N ALA A 12 -13.64 0.28 22.37
CA ALA A 12 -12.31 0.31 22.97
C ALA A 12 -11.90 1.71 23.48
N ASN A 13 -12.65 2.74 23.12
CA ASN A 13 -12.37 4.12 23.54
C ASN A 13 -13.23 4.57 24.72
N GLY A 14 -14.06 3.70 25.29
CA GLY A 14 -14.85 4.02 26.48
C GLY A 14 -15.98 5.03 26.26
N VAL A 15 -16.42 5.22 25.03
CA VAL A 15 -17.47 6.21 24.68
C VAL A 15 -18.80 5.93 25.38
N HIS A 16 -19.20 4.67 25.47
CA HIS A 16 -20.51 4.29 25.97
C HIS A 16 -20.39 3.69 27.39
N ARG A 17 -21.28 4.10 28.27
CA ARG A 17 -21.40 3.59 29.62
C ARG A 17 -22.87 3.39 29.98
N TYR A 18 -23.21 2.27 30.60
CA TYR A 18 -24.52 2.06 31.16
C TYR A 18 -24.62 2.70 32.57
N ASP A 19 -25.60 3.56 32.74
CA ASP A 19 -25.95 4.12 34.02
C ASP A 19 -27.11 3.31 34.61
N ALA A 20 -26.80 2.60 35.71
CA ALA A 20 -27.75 1.70 36.36
C ALA A 20 -28.85 2.48 37.13
N ASP A 21 -28.52 3.64 37.65
CA ASP A 21 -29.46 4.45 38.44
C ASP A 21 -30.51 5.10 37.56
N GLY A 22 -30.09 5.61 36.40
CA GLY A 22 -30.97 6.20 35.41
C GLY A 22 -31.56 5.19 34.41
N ASP A 23 -31.12 3.93 34.43
CA ASP A 23 -31.45 2.90 33.44
C ASP A 23 -31.28 3.36 31.99
N VAL A 24 -30.13 4.01 31.72
CA VAL A 24 -29.85 4.66 30.43
C VAL A 24 -28.42 4.41 29.95
N MET A 25 -28.24 4.40 28.64
CA MET A 25 -26.91 4.39 28.02
C MET A 25 -26.42 5.85 27.86
N LEU A 26 -25.35 6.20 28.55
CA LEU A 26 -24.64 7.47 28.42
C LEU A 26 -23.54 7.35 27.39
N SER A 27 -23.24 8.44 26.70
CA SER A 27 -22.14 8.50 25.70
C SER A 27 -21.29 9.76 25.93
N ASP A 28 -19.97 9.56 26.01
CA ASP A 28 -18.98 10.63 25.98
C ASP A 28 -18.52 10.83 24.55
N GLU A 29 -19.07 11.80 23.86
CA GLU A 29 -18.82 12.07 22.44
C GLU A 29 -17.37 12.48 22.17
N PHE A 30 -16.67 13.09 23.14
CA PHE A 30 -15.29 13.53 23.00
C PHE A 30 -14.29 12.37 22.84
N GLN A 31 -14.64 11.17 23.32
CA GLN A 31 -13.83 9.96 23.15
C GLN A 31 -14.09 9.24 21.83
N CYS A 32 -15.10 9.68 21.06
CA CYS A 32 -15.50 9.02 19.83
C CYS A 32 -14.48 9.26 18.70
N VAL A 33 -14.03 8.18 18.06
CA VAL A 33 -13.12 8.19 16.90
C VAL A 33 -13.81 7.79 15.60
N ASP A 34 -15.13 7.82 15.58
CA ASP A 34 -15.99 7.50 14.41
C ASP A 34 -15.64 6.16 13.71
N CYS A 35 -15.36 5.12 14.48
CA CYS A 35 -15.05 3.79 13.94
C CYS A 35 -16.29 2.97 13.54
N GLN A 36 -17.48 3.47 13.74
CA GLN A 36 -18.79 2.92 13.39
C GLN A 36 -19.13 1.54 14.02
N ARG A 37 -18.27 0.92 14.81
CA ARG A 37 -18.47 -0.44 15.31
C ARG A 37 -19.74 -0.59 16.18
N CYS A 38 -20.00 0.38 17.08
CA CYS A 38 -21.21 0.38 17.90
C CYS A 38 -22.49 0.51 17.06
N VAL A 39 -22.44 1.26 15.97
CA VAL A 39 -23.55 1.43 15.02
C VAL A 39 -23.80 0.13 14.26
N CYS A 40 -22.75 -0.47 13.69
CA CYS A 40 -22.85 -1.73 12.92
C CYS A 40 -23.36 -2.91 13.75
N LEU A 41 -23.04 -2.94 15.06
CA LEU A 41 -23.40 -4.06 15.94
C LEU A 41 -24.63 -3.78 16.83
N CYS A 42 -25.26 -2.62 16.70
CA CYS A 42 -26.49 -2.32 17.46
C CYS A 42 -27.66 -3.16 16.94
N PRO A 43 -28.21 -4.09 17.73
CA PRO A 43 -29.25 -5.01 17.24
C PRO A 43 -30.57 -4.32 16.91
N THR A 44 -30.78 -3.11 17.42
CA THR A 44 -31.99 -2.31 17.19
C THR A 44 -31.75 -1.06 16.34
N HIS A 45 -30.52 -0.90 15.80
CA HIS A 45 -30.13 0.30 15.03
C HIS A 45 -30.41 1.63 15.75
N ALA A 46 -30.33 1.62 17.08
CA ALA A 46 -30.63 2.78 17.92
C ALA A 46 -29.53 3.85 17.96
N LEU A 47 -28.34 3.56 17.40
CA LEU A 47 -27.20 4.44 17.40
C LEU A 47 -26.95 5.02 16.02
N LYS A 48 -26.61 6.31 15.99
CA LYS A 48 -26.09 7.02 14.80
C LYS A 48 -24.95 7.88 15.24
N ILE A 49 -23.90 7.94 14.44
CA ILE A 49 -22.80 8.90 14.60
C ILE A 49 -22.97 9.96 13.53
N ARG A 50 -22.99 11.21 13.93
CA ARG A 50 -23.06 12.37 13.05
C ARG A 50 -22.08 13.43 13.52
N LYS A 51 -21.63 14.27 12.61
CA LYS A 51 -20.91 15.50 12.95
C LYS A 51 -21.85 16.38 13.75
N ASN A 52 -21.35 16.98 14.84
CA ASN A 52 -22.08 17.98 15.59
C ASN A 52 -21.94 19.34 14.91
N GLU A 53 -22.92 19.74 14.14
CA GLU A 53 -22.92 21.00 13.38
C GLU A 53 -22.97 22.25 14.28
N ASN A 54 -23.40 22.07 15.53
CA ASN A 54 -23.55 23.20 16.49
C ASN A 54 -22.32 23.39 17.38
N GLU A 55 -21.36 22.47 17.38
CA GLU A 55 -20.20 22.52 18.27
C GLU A 55 -19.20 23.62 17.86
N LEU A 56 -18.92 23.74 16.58
CA LEU A 56 -17.98 24.70 16.01
C LEU A 56 -18.58 25.38 14.78
N ARG A 57 -18.43 26.71 14.72
CA ARG A 57 -18.83 27.50 13.54
C ARG A 57 -17.76 27.40 12.48
N GLU A 58 -17.92 26.47 11.55
CA GLU A 58 -17.03 26.29 10.40
C GLU A 58 -17.41 27.19 9.22
N ASN A 59 -16.43 27.41 8.35
CA ASN A 59 -16.60 28.06 7.05
C ASN A 59 -15.61 27.45 6.04
N ALA A 60 -15.53 28.01 4.84
CA ALA A 60 -14.67 27.48 3.78
C ALA A 60 -13.18 27.39 4.16
N ASN A 61 -12.69 28.32 4.99
CA ASN A 61 -11.28 28.38 5.44
C ASN A 61 -11.04 27.65 6.76
N TRP A 62 -12.03 27.63 7.66
CA TRP A 62 -11.95 27.09 9.01
C TRP A 62 -12.88 25.89 9.17
N LYS A 63 -12.42 24.72 8.72
CA LYS A 63 -13.17 23.48 8.88
C LYS A 63 -13.06 22.97 10.32
N GLN A 64 -14.06 22.25 10.79
CA GLN A 64 -14.12 21.70 12.15
C GLN A 64 -12.85 20.93 12.52
N ASN A 65 -12.37 20.04 11.65
CA ASN A 65 -11.14 19.29 11.92
C ASN A 65 -9.94 20.21 12.17
N THR A 66 -9.78 21.26 11.37
CA THR A 66 -8.68 22.23 11.52
C THR A 66 -8.77 22.96 12.85
N ILE A 67 -9.97 23.36 13.26
CA ILE A 67 -10.20 24.06 14.55
C ILE A 67 -9.86 23.12 15.72
N LEU A 68 -10.35 21.88 15.69
CA LEU A 68 -10.09 20.87 16.73
C LEU A 68 -8.59 20.51 16.82
N GLU A 69 -7.90 20.44 15.69
CA GLU A 69 -6.45 20.21 15.67
C GLU A 69 -5.69 21.35 16.32
N ILE A 70 -6.07 22.61 16.06
CA ILE A 70 -5.49 23.79 16.71
C ILE A 70 -5.72 23.73 18.23
N TYR A 71 -6.93 23.40 18.68
CA TYR A 71 -7.21 23.25 20.11
C TYR A 71 -6.34 22.17 20.76
N LYS A 72 -6.18 21.00 20.10
CA LYS A 72 -5.30 19.94 20.60
C LYS A 72 -3.85 20.40 20.70
N GLN A 73 -3.35 21.09 19.68
CA GLN A 73 -1.99 21.62 19.69
C GLN A 73 -1.80 22.70 20.78
N ALA A 74 -2.78 23.60 20.95
CA ALA A 74 -2.74 24.61 21.98
C ALA A 74 -2.73 24.01 23.40
N ASN A 75 -3.45 22.91 23.61
CA ASN A 75 -3.50 22.23 24.89
C ASN A 75 -2.27 21.37 25.20
N THR A 76 -1.58 20.85 24.18
CA THR A 76 -0.54 19.84 24.38
C THR A 76 0.86 20.29 23.98
N GLY A 77 0.98 21.33 23.15
CA GLY A 77 2.26 21.72 22.52
C GLY A 77 2.83 20.66 21.58
N GLY A 78 2.08 19.58 21.29
CA GLY A 78 2.56 18.40 20.60
C GLY A 78 2.30 18.39 19.10
N VAL A 79 3.08 17.58 18.40
CA VAL A 79 2.83 17.23 17.00
C VAL A 79 1.67 16.26 16.92
N LEU A 80 0.67 16.57 16.12
CA LEU A 80 -0.48 15.66 15.90
C LEU A 80 -0.08 14.49 15.01
N LEU A 81 -0.39 13.29 15.48
CA LEU A 81 -0.22 12.06 14.72
C LEU A 81 -1.56 11.59 14.16
N SER A 82 -1.53 11.11 12.95
CA SER A 82 -2.67 10.44 12.32
C SER A 82 -2.21 9.25 11.48
N SER A 83 -3.15 8.54 10.90
CA SER A 83 -2.89 7.32 10.16
C SER A 83 -3.69 7.27 8.85
N MET A 84 -3.53 6.20 8.09
CA MET A 84 -4.06 6.03 6.74
C MET A 84 -3.48 7.06 5.76
N GLY A 85 -4.09 7.22 4.57
CA GLY A 85 -3.68 8.20 3.59
C GLY A 85 -4.28 9.58 3.82
N ASN A 86 -3.85 10.54 3.02
CA ASN A 86 -4.33 11.92 3.01
C ASN A 86 -5.86 11.96 2.74
N PRO A 87 -6.66 12.59 3.61
CA PRO A 87 -8.11 12.73 3.44
C PRO A 87 -8.52 13.98 2.65
N GLU A 88 -7.60 14.91 2.39
CA GLU A 88 -7.91 16.20 1.77
C GLU A 88 -8.38 16.04 0.32
N PRO A 89 -9.23 16.96 -0.18
CA PRO A 89 -9.86 16.84 -1.49
C PRO A 89 -8.94 17.27 -2.65
N PHE A 90 -7.69 16.81 -2.64
CA PHE A 90 -6.80 17.00 -3.79
C PHE A 90 -7.28 16.15 -4.99
N PRO A 91 -7.00 16.56 -6.23
CA PRO A 91 -7.36 15.79 -7.41
C PRO A 91 -6.83 14.35 -7.35
N VAL A 92 -7.68 13.40 -7.69
CA VAL A 92 -7.31 12.01 -7.95
C VAL A 92 -7.23 11.86 -9.46
N TYR A 93 -6.03 11.76 -9.99
CA TYR A 93 -5.83 11.75 -11.45
C TYR A 93 -6.40 10.50 -12.11
N TRP A 94 -6.48 9.36 -11.39
CA TRP A 94 -7.19 8.17 -11.89
C TRP A 94 -8.61 8.47 -12.35
N ASP A 95 -9.32 9.37 -11.67
CA ASP A 95 -10.70 9.74 -11.99
C ASP A 95 -10.81 10.66 -13.23
N LYS A 96 -9.68 11.23 -13.67
CA LYS A 96 -9.58 12.08 -14.85
C LYS A 96 -9.01 11.36 -16.07
N ILE A 97 -8.76 10.06 -15.96
CA ILE A 97 -8.24 9.23 -17.04
C ILE A 97 -9.32 8.24 -17.46
N LEU A 98 -9.65 8.19 -18.73
CA LEU A 98 -10.55 7.23 -19.34
C LEU A 98 -9.77 6.16 -20.10
N ILE A 99 -10.36 4.99 -20.24
CA ILE A 99 -9.81 3.86 -20.99
C ILE A 99 -10.49 3.83 -22.36
N ASN A 100 -9.70 3.71 -23.43
CA ASN A 100 -10.20 3.57 -24.79
C ASN A 100 -10.75 2.17 -25.02
N ALA A 101 -11.91 2.08 -25.66
CA ALA A 101 -12.46 0.82 -26.14
C ALA A 101 -12.03 0.54 -27.59
N SER A 102 -11.94 -0.74 -27.92
CA SER A 102 -11.77 -1.19 -29.31
C SER A 102 -12.97 -0.85 -30.17
N GLN A 103 -12.69 -0.66 -31.44
CA GLN A 103 -13.68 -0.36 -32.48
C GLN A 103 -13.42 -1.27 -33.71
N VAL A 104 -13.94 -0.89 -34.85
CA VAL A 104 -13.89 -1.66 -36.11
C VAL A 104 -12.46 -2.08 -36.51
N THR A 105 -11.46 -1.21 -36.32
CA THR A 105 -10.06 -1.45 -36.73
C THR A 105 -9.25 -2.25 -35.72
N ASN A 106 -9.75 -2.40 -34.51
CA ASN A 106 -9.14 -3.18 -33.45
C ASN A 106 -10.27 -3.86 -32.67
N PRO A 107 -10.71 -5.07 -33.05
CA PRO A 107 -11.87 -5.72 -32.44
C PRO A 107 -11.61 -6.05 -30.97
N SER A 108 -12.67 -6.00 -30.16
CA SER A 108 -12.63 -6.48 -28.79
C SER A 108 -12.46 -8.00 -28.74
N ILE A 109 -11.91 -8.46 -27.62
CA ILE A 109 -11.71 -9.87 -27.28
C ILE A 109 -12.74 -10.26 -26.20
N ASP A 110 -13.38 -11.40 -26.36
CA ASP A 110 -14.31 -11.93 -25.34
C ASP A 110 -13.52 -12.68 -24.26
N PRO A 111 -13.37 -12.13 -23.04
CA PRO A 111 -12.57 -12.77 -21.98
C PRO A 111 -13.17 -14.07 -21.44
N LEU A 112 -14.43 -14.37 -21.78
CA LEU A 112 -15.08 -15.63 -21.40
C LEU A 112 -14.79 -16.76 -22.38
N ARG A 113 -14.32 -16.45 -23.59
CA ARG A 113 -14.10 -17.42 -24.68
C ARG A 113 -12.65 -17.54 -25.10
N GLU A 114 -11.88 -16.50 -24.87
CA GLU A 114 -10.49 -16.41 -25.32
C GLU A 114 -9.52 -16.38 -24.14
N PRO A 115 -8.31 -16.95 -24.27
CA PRO A 115 -7.32 -16.93 -23.20
C PRO A 115 -6.82 -15.51 -22.97
N MET A 116 -6.85 -15.09 -21.68
CA MET A 116 -6.41 -13.79 -21.21
C MET A 116 -5.27 -13.96 -20.21
N GLU A 117 -4.09 -13.44 -20.52
CA GLU A 117 -2.92 -13.53 -19.65
C GLU A 117 -2.82 -12.31 -18.72
N THR A 118 -2.92 -12.56 -17.43
CA THR A 118 -2.82 -11.54 -16.38
C THR A 118 -1.54 -11.62 -15.55
N ARG A 119 -0.69 -12.64 -15.79
CA ARG A 119 0.57 -12.82 -15.07
C ARG A 119 1.57 -11.75 -15.44
N VAL A 120 2.36 -11.35 -14.44
CA VAL A 120 3.51 -10.46 -14.61
C VAL A 120 4.73 -11.02 -13.93
N PHE A 121 5.90 -10.67 -14.45
CA PHE A 121 7.19 -11.10 -13.94
C PHE A 121 7.99 -9.86 -13.54
N LEU A 122 8.24 -9.69 -12.26
CA LEU A 122 8.96 -8.53 -11.71
C LEU A 122 10.44 -8.85 -11.53
N GLY A 123 11.28 -8.02 -12.09
CA GLY A 123 12.73 -8.15 -12.04
C GLY A 123 13.39 -7.56 -13.29
N LYS A 124 14.69 -7.62 -13.30
CA LYS A 124 15.49 -7.19 -14.46
C LYS A 124 15.26 -8.12 -15.64
N LYS A 125 15.04 -7.58 -16.83
CA LYS A 125 14.97 -8.37 -18.06
C LYS A 125 16.38 -8.59 -18.62
N PRO A 126 16.68 -9.72 -19.27
CA PRO A 126 17.95 -9.93 -19.96
C PRO A 126 18.09 -8.94 -21.12
N HIS A 127 19.32 -8.52 -21.41
CA HIS A 127 19.60 -7.61 -22.53
C HIS A 127 19.38 -8.27 -23.87
N GLU A 128 19.78 -9.54 -23.98
CA GLU A 128 19.65 -10.35 -25.18
C GLU A 128 19.10 -11.72 -24.81
N ILE A 129 18.39 -12.33 -25.75
CA ILE A 129 17.89 -13.69 -25.63
C ILE A 129 18.64 -14.54 -26.64
N GLU A 130 19.60 -15.32 -26.14
CA GLU A 130 20.34 -16.29 -26.91
C GLU A 130 19.51 -17.57 -27.09
N ARG A 131 19.61 -18.17 -28.29
CA ARG A 131 18.99 -19.45 -28.60
C ARG A 131 20.04 -20.42 -29.07
N ASP A 132 19.88 -21.69 -28.72
CA ASP A 132 20.70 -22.77 -29.23
C ASP A 132 20.35 -23.12 -30.72
N ALA A 133 21.10 -24.03 -31.32
CA ALA A 133 20.86 -24.47 -32.70
C ALA A 133 19.48 -25.12 -32.92
N ASN A 134 18.80 -25.55 -31.85
CA ASN A 134 17.46 -26.12 -31.87
C ASN A 134 16.37 -25.10 -31.58
N GLY A 135 16.72 -23.80 -31.36
CA GLY A 135 15.79 -22.74 -31.08
C GLY A 135 15.40 -22.61 -29.60
N ASN A 136 15.95 -23.41 -28.69
CA ASN A 136 15.70 -23.33 -27.27
C ASN A 136 16.42 -22.08 -26.67
N ILE A 137 15.80 -21.45 -25.68
CA ILE A 137 16.41 -20.32 -24.97
C ILE A 137 17.58 -20.83 -24.12
N ASN A 138 18.77 -20.28 -24.37
CA ASN A 138 20.02 -20.55 -23.64
C ASN A 138 20.44 -19.40 -22.70
N THR A 139 19.65 -18.33 -22.65
CA THR A 139 19.91 -17.18 -21.77
C THR A 139 19.54 -17.53 -20.33
N GLU A 140 20.49 -17.32 -19.41
CA GLU A 140 20.21 -17.38 -17.98
C GLU A 140 19.33 -16.18 -17.59
N LEU A 141 18.12 -16.44 -17.09
CA LEU A 141 17.20 -15.39 -16.68
C LEU A 141 17.57 -14.90 -15.29
N PRO A 142 17.67 -13.56 -15.09
CA PRO A 142 17.79 -13.00 -13.74
C PRO A 142 16.60 -13.42 -12.83
N PRO A 143 16.78 -13.44 -11.50
CA PRO A 143 15.70 -13.76 -10.58
C PRO A 143 14.48 -12.87 -10.80
N GLN A 144 13.30 -13.49 -10.84
CA GLN A 144 12.02 -12.84 -11.06
C GLN A 144 11.03 -13.20 -9.94
N VAL A 145 10.11 -12.29 -9.65
CA VAL A 145 8.90 -12.59 -8.87
C VAL A 145 7.74 -12.74 -9.85
N GLU A 146 7.18 -13.94 -9.91
CA GLU A 146 5.97 -14.21 -10.69
C GLU A 146 4.73 -13.86 -9.87
N LEU A 147 3.80 -13.13 -10.48
CA LEU A 147 2.50 -12.79 -9.91
C LEU A 147 1.40 -13.22 -10.87
N GLN A 148 0.34 -13.88 -10.37
CA GLN A 148 -0.81 -14.29 -11.16
C GLN A 148 -1.73 -13.14 -11.61
N LEU A 149 -1.55 -11.95 -11.00
CA LEU A 149 -2.16 -10.68 -11.40
C LEU A 149 -1.25 -9.52 -10.97
N PRO A 150 -1.31 -8.36 -11.62
CA PRO A 150 -0.39 -7.24 -11.37
C PRO A 150 -0.72 -6.47 -10.08
N VAL A 151 -0.96 -7.18 -8.98
CA VAL A 151 -1.30 -6.60 -7.67
C VAL A 151 -0.59 -7.35 -6.56
N MET A 152 -0.08 -6.61 -5.58
CA MET A 152 0.53 -7.13 -4.35
C MET A 152 0.01 -6.38 -3.13
N PHE A 153 0.03 -7.03 -1.97
CA PHE A 153 -0.23 -6.34 -0.71
C PHE A 153 1.00 -5.54 -0.27
N SER A 154 0.80 -4.25 -0.06
CA SER A 154 1.86 -3.30 0.32
C SER A 154 2.43 -3.59 1.70
N ALA A 155 3.60 -3.04 1.97
CA ALA A 155 4.31 -3.15 3.23
C ALA A 155 3.47 -2.67 4.43
N MET A 156 3.11 -3.60 5.31
CA MET A 156 2.41 -3.34 6.56
C MET A 156 3.05 -4.17 7.67
N SER A 157 3.81 -3.51 8.57
CA SER A 157 4.66 -4.20 9.53
C SER A 157 3.89 -4.88 10.66
N TYR A 158 4.37 -6.05 11.09
CA TYR A 158 3.90 -6.70 12.30
C TYR A 158 4.19 -5.81 13.52
N GLY A 159 3.17 -5.64 14.36
CA GLY A 159 3.16 -4.64 15.43
C GLY A 159 2.40 -3.37 15.03
N SER A 160 2.50 -2.89 13.80
CA SER A 160 1.62 -1.85 13.27
C SER A 160 0.22 -2.41 12.99
N ILE A 161 0.14 -3.56 12.33
CA ILE A 161 -1.08 -4.37 12.20
C ILE A 161 -0.98 -5.63 13.05
N SER A 162 -2.12 -6.26 13.34
CA SER A 162 -2.21 -7.45 14.20
C SER A 162 -1.71 -8.72 13.52
N TYR A 163 -1.43 -9.75 14.34
CA TYR A 163 -1.14 -11.10 13.86
C TYR A 163 -2.22 -11.61 12.89
N ASN A 164 -3.51 -11.47 13.27
CA ASN A 164 -4.62 -11.95 12.45
C ASN A 164 -4.73 -11.22 11.10
N ALA A 165 -4.40 -9.92 11.06
CA ALA A 165 -4.33 -9.18 9.81
C ALA A 165 -3.17 -9.67 8.92
N HIS A 166 -1.98 -9.90 9.50
CA HIS A 166 -0.85 -10.48 8.79
C HIS A 166 -1.16 -11.88 8.23
N LYS A 167 -1.76 -12.74 9.06
CA LYS A 167 -2.17 -14.08 8.65
C LYS A 167 -3.15 -14.04 7.49
N SER A 168 -4.15 -13.16 7.54
CA SER A 168 -5.09 -12.98 6.43
C SER A 168 -4.39 -12.60 5.12
N LEU A 169 -3.43 -11.65 5.18
CA LEU A 169 -2.67 -11.19 4.01
C LEU A 169 -1.77 -12.29 3.44
N ALA A 170 -1.00 -12.98 4.30
CA ALA A 170 -0.07 -14.03 3.89
C ALA A 170 -0.80 -15.20 3.23
N THR A 171 -1.86 -15.70 3.86
CA THR A 171 -2.66 -16.83 3.34
C THR A 171 -3.45 -16.48 2.08
N ALA A 172 -3.92 -15.23 1.96
CA ALA A 172 -4.56 -14.75 0.75
C ALA A 172 -3.55 -14.58 -0.40
N ALA A 173 -2.34 -14.06 -0.12
CA ALA A 173 -1.29 -13.92 -1.12
C ALA A 173 -0.88 -15.28 -1.71
N GLU A 174 -0.72 -16.30 -0.85
CA GLU A 174 -0.46 -17.66 -1.29
C GLU A 174 -1.58 -18.21 -2.17
N ALA A 175 -2.84 -18.10 -1.72
CA ALA A 175 -3.99 -18.60 -2.46
C ALA A 175 -4.19 -17.94 -3.84
N LEU A 176 -3.78 -16.69 -3.97
CA LEU A 176 -3.90 -15.91 -5.21
C LEU A 176 -2.64 -15.98 -6.10
N GLY A 177 -1.54 -16.58 -5.63
CA GLY A 177 -0.27 -16.56 -6.34
C GLY A 177 0.30 -15.15 -6.53
N ILE A 178 0.18 -14.30 -5.51
CA ILE A 178 0.75 -12.96 -5.45
C ILE A 178 1.67 -12.82 -4.23
N CYS A 179 2.21 -11.63 -3.99
CA CYS A 179 3.04 -11.38 -2.81
C CYS A 179 2.37 -10.43 -1.82
N TYR A 180 2.71 -10.61 -0.53
CA TYR A 180 2.53 -9.58 0.49
C TYR A 180 3.90 -9.13 1.00
N ASN A 181 3.98 -7.90 1.52
CA ASN A 181 5.20 -7.31 2.03
C ASN A 181 5.14 -7.21 3.56
N THR A 182 6.16 -7.72 4.26
CA THR A 182 6.22 -7.74 5.72
C THR A 182 6.32 -6.36 6.35
N GLY A 183 6.75 -5.36 5.58
CA GLY A 183 7.14 -4.06 6.15
C GLY A 183 8.42 -4.17 7.03
N GLU A 184 8.72 -3.12 7.76
CA GLU A 184 9.97 -2.96 8.53
C GLU A 184 9.99 -3.66 9.90
N GLY A 185 9.12 -4.62 10.13
CA GLY A 185 8.94 -5.27 11.44
C GLY A 185 9.57 -6.65 11.60
N GLY A 186 10.40 -7.10 10.64
CA GLY A 186 10.83 -8.49 10.59
C GLY A 186 9.72 -9.43 10.11
N LEU A 187 9.91 -10.73 10.24
CA LEU A 187 8.96 -11.76 9.86
C LEU A 187 8.66 -12.63 11.08
N HIS A 188 7.38 -12.76 11.47
CA HIS A 188 6.98 -13.66 12.54
C HIS A 188 7.24 -15.12 12.13
N GLU A 189 7.66 -15.97 13.08
CA GLU A 189 8.07 -17.35 12.83
C GLU A 189 7.02 -18.18 12.07
N ASP A 190 5.74 -17.99 12.34
CA ASP A 190 4.65 -18.70 11.68
C ASP A 190 4.50 -18.36 10.18
N PHE A 191 5.11 -17.29 9.71
CA PHE A 191 4.96 -16.82 8.32
C PHE A 191 6.12 -17.20 7.40
N TYR A 192 7.18 -17.83 7.91
CA TYR A 192 8.28 -18.34 7.08
C TYR A 192 7.80 -19.38 6.04
N GLN A 193 6.76 -20.14 6.36
CA GLN A 193 6.14 -21.09 5.43
C GLN A 193 5.57 -20.43 4.17
N TYR A 194 5.22 -19.14 4.21
CA TYR A 194 4.70 -18.35 3.08
C TYR A 194 5.81 -17.59 2.32
N GLY A 195 7.07 -17.94 2.52
CA GLY A 195 8.23 -17.23 1.97
C GLY A 195 8.17 -16.98 0.46
N LYS A 196 7.65 -17.94 -0.32
CA LYS A 196 7.47 -17.81 -1.77
C LYS A 196 6.54 -16.65 -2.18
N ASN A 197 5.65 -16.25 -1.29
CA ASN A 197 4.67 -15.19 -1.49
C ASN A 197 4.95 -13.98 -0.56
N THR A 198 6.18 -13.87 -0.05
CA THR A 198 6.57 -12.85 0.91
C THR A 198 7.68 -11.98 0.36
N ILE A 199 7.50 -10.65 0.41
CA ILE A 199 8.58 -9.68 0.22
C ILE A 199 9.04 -9.25 1.60
N VAL A 200 10.34 -9.41 1.89
CA VAL A 200 10.95 -8.99 3.15
C VAL A 200 11.57 -7.61 3.01
N GLN A 201 11.42 -6.76 4.02
CA GLN A 201 11.83 -5.36 3.93
C GLN A 201 13.05 -5.05 4.81
N VAL A 202 13.97 -4.28 4.27
CA VAL A 202 15.15 -3.71 4.93
C VAL A 202 14.95 -2.20 5.00
N ALA A 203 14.54 -1.68 6.15
CA ALA A 203 14.40 -0.25 6.41
C ALA A 203 15.63 0.30 7.14
N SER A 204 15.68 1.61 7.36
CA SER A 204 16.80 2.28 8.04
C SER A 204 17.03 1.78 9.48
N GLY A 205 15.99 1.33 10.17
CA GLY A 205 16.08 0.76 11.53
C GLY A 205 16.59 -0.67 11.59
N ARG A 206 16.63 -1.40 10.48
CA ARG A 206 17.11 -2.80 10.36
C ARG A 206 16.46 -3.77 11.33
N PHE A 207 15.23 -3.52 11.79
CA PHE A 207 14.53 -4.36 12.76
C PHE A 207 14.28 -5.77 12.21
N GLY A 208 14.75 -6.79 12.95
CA GLY A 208 14.55 -8.18 12.58
C GLY A 208 15.25 -8.61 11.29
N VAL A 209 16.27 -7.90 10.83
CA VAL A 209 17.02 -8.23 9.61
C VAL A 209 18.22 -9.12 9.95
N TYR A 210 18.19 -10.34 9.44
CA TYR A 210 19.29 -11.32 9.54
C TYR A 210 19.21 -12.28 8.35
N LYS A 211 20.20 -13.18 8.23
CA LYS A 211 20.37 -14.02 7.04
C LYS A 211 19.11 -14.83 6.70
N ASP A 212 18.58 -15.62 7.65
CA ASP A 212 17.44 -16.50 7.39
C ASP A 212 16.19 -15.70 7.01
N TYR A 213 16.02 -14.49 7.56
CA TYR A 213 14.96 -13.56 7.18
C TYR A 213 15.09 -13.14 5.70
N LEU A 214 16.31 -12.79 5.26
CA LEU A 214 16.56 -12.40 3.87
C LEU A 214 16.34 -13.58 2.90
N GLU A 215 16.76 -14.78 3.31
CA GLU A 215 16.59 -16.00 2.52
C GLU A 215 15.13 -16.47 2.44
N ALA A 216 14.30 -16.16 3.43
CA ALA A 216 12.91 -16.59 3.48
C ALA A 216 12.04 -15.95 2.39
N GLY A 217 12.26 -14.68 2.04
CA GLY A 217 11.41 -13.95 1.10
C GLY A 217 11.60 -14.34 -0.37
N ALA A 218 10.61 -14.07 -1.19
CA ALA A 218 10.70 -14.15 -2.65
C ALA A 218 11.55 -12.99 -3.23
N ALA A 219 11.54 -11.84 -2.58
CA ALA A 219 12.32 -10.65 -2.91
C ALA A 219 12.67 -9.87 -1.64
N ILE A 220 13.66 -8.99 -1.75
CA ILE A 220 14.10 -8.10 -0.67
C ILE A 220 13.80 -6.66 -1.07
N GLU A 221 13.11 -5.90 -0.22
CA GLU A 221 12.80 -4.49 -0.45
C GLU A 221 13.61 -3.58 0.47
N ILE A 222 14.46 -2.73 -0.10
CA ILE A 222 15.12 -1.62 0.60
C ILE A 222 14.13 -0.46 0.69
N LYS A 223 13.72 -0.07 1.89
CA LYS A 223 12.81 1.06 2.11
C LYS A 223 13.60 2.34 2.35
N MET A 224 13.70 3.18 1.32
CA MET A 224 14.26 4.54 1.43
C MET A 224 13.22 5.54 1.95
N GLY A 225 11.93 5.31 1.65
CA GLY A 225 10.84 6.18 2.07
C GLY A 225 9.47 5.58 1.81
N GLN A 226 8.43 6.34 2.14
CA GLN A 226 7.02 5.99 1.89
C GLN A 226 6.18 7.25 1.62
N GLY A 227 5.15 7.12 0.81
CA GLY A 227 4.34 8.23 0.31
C GLY A 227 3.62 9.04 1.40
N ALA A 228 3.20 8.39 2.49
CA ALA A 228 2.48 9.05 3.59
C ALA A 228 3.36 10.00 4.42
N LYS A 229 4.66 9.83 4.42
CA LYS A 229 5.62 10.62 5.20
C LYS A 229 7.00 10.64 4.57
N PRO A 230 7.18 11.29 3.42
CA PRO A 230 8.49 11.42 2.78
C PRO A 230 9.51 12.07 3.72
N GLY A 231 10.75 11.55 3.73
CA GLY A 231 11.83 12.10 4.54
C GLY A 231 11.75 11.82 6.04
N ILE A 232 10.84 10.96 6.49
CA ILE A 232 10.68 10.55 7.90
C ILE A 232 10.74 9.04 8.02
N GLY A 233 11.41 8.54 9.06
CA GLY A 233 11.50 7.13 9.39
C GLY A 233 10.22 6.54 9.98
N GLY A 234 10.23 5.23 10.21
CA GLY A 234 9.15 4.51 10.87
C GLY A 234 9.09 4.81 12.36
N HIS A 235 7.90 4.77 12.93
CA HIS A 235 7.68 4.84 14.37
C HIS A 235 6.60 3.84 14.77
N LEU A 236 6.95 2.94 15.69
CA LEU A 236 6.00 2.06 16.38
C LEU A 236 6.07 2.38 17.87
N PRO A 237 5.00 2.89 18.49
CA PRO A 237 4.98 3.17 19.92
C PRO A 237 5.24 1.92 20.78
N GLY A 238 5.99 2.07 21.86
CA GLY A 238 6.33 0.98 22.78
C GLY A 238 5.13 0.25 23.37
N THR A 239 4.00 0.95 23.49
CA THR A 239 2.71 0.34 23.90
C THR A 239 2.24 -0.77 22.97
N LYS A 240 2.69 -0.79 21.70
CA LYS A 240 2.44 -1.87 20.73
C LYS A 240 3.54 -2.94 20.71
N VAL A 241 4.63 -2.75 21.43
CA VAL A 241 5.76 -3.68 21.47
C VAL A 241 5.57 -4.69 22.60
N GLY A 242 4.72 -5.68 22.38
CA GLY A 242 4.54 -6.85 23.23
C GLY A 242 5.69 -7.86 23.07
N ALA A 243 5.58 -9.03 23.70
CA ALA A 243 6.62 -10.07 23.67
C ALA A 243 6.92 -10.54 22.23
N ASP A 244 5.88 -10.86 21.44
CA ASP A 244 6.04 -11.38 20.09
C ASP A 244 6.62 -10.34 19.12
N VAL A 245 6.16 -9.08 19.22
CA VAL A 245 6.71 -7.97 18.42
C VAL A 245 8.16 -7.69 18.80
N SER A 246 8.49 -7.75 20.10
CA SER A 246 9.85 -7.62 20.62
C SER A 246 10.77 -8.71 20.04
N LYS A 247 10.34 -9.98 20.08
CA LYS A 247 11.06 -11.11 19.50
C LYS A 247 11.27 -10.94 17.99
N THR A 248 10.20 -10.62 17.25
CA THR A 248 10.21 -10.50 15.78
C THR A 248 11.08 -9.34 15.31
N ARG A 249 11.04 -8.20 16.00
CA ARG A 249 11.83 -6.99 15.65
C ARG A 249 13.23 -6.97 16.25
N MET A 250 13.55 -7.90 17.18
CA MET A 250 14.82 -7.93 17.92
C MET A 250 15.08 -6.64 18.70
N ILE A 251 14.06 -6.14 19.41
CA ILE A 251 14.11 -4.92 20.23
C ILE A 251 13.53 -5.20 21.62
N PRO A 252 13.89 -4.43 22.66
CA PRO A 252 13.34 -4.61 24.00
C PRO A 252 11.81 -4.40 24.04
N LYS A 253 11.11 -5.23 24.82
CA LYS A 253 9.67 -5.08 25.07
C LYS A 253 9.37 -3.72 25.68
N GLY A 254 8.32 -3.06 25.18
CA GLY A 254 7.84 -1.77 25.68
C GLY A 254 8.66 -0.57 25.20
N SER A 255 9.75 -0.77 24.45
CA SER A 255 10.52 0.33 23.86
C SER A 255 9.92 0.80 22.54
N ASP A 256 9.99 2.11 22.28
CA ASP A 256 9.63 2.65 20.96
C ASP A 256 10.58 2.14 19.89
N ALA A 257 10.03 1.66 18.78
CA ALA A 257 10.82 1.31 17.59
C ALA A 257 10.83 2.48 16.62
N ILE A 258 11.94 3.21 16.61
CA ILE A 258 12.14 4.40 15.76
C ILE A 258 13.18 4.07 14.71
N SER A 259 12.79 4.15 13.43
CA SER A 259 13.73 4.09 12.32
C SER A 259 14.28 5.48 12.04
N PRO A 260 15.61 5.65 11.85
CA PRO A 260 16.17 6.92 11.39
C PRO A 260 15.54 7.40 10.08
N ALA A 261 15.50 8.71 9.84
CA ALA A 261 15.00 9.26 8.59
C ALA A 261 15.80 8.75 7.37
N PRO A 262 17.14 8.89 7.32
CA PRO A 262 17.98 8.27 6.29
C PRO A 262 18.49 6.90 6.75
N HIS A 263 18.87 6.03 5.81
CA HIS A 263 19.81 4.97 6.10
C HIS A 263 21.19 5.60 6.41
N HIS A 264 21.80 5.22 7.54
CA HIS A 264 23.08 5.81 7.96
C HIS A 264 24.26 5.39 7.08
N ASP A 265 24.08 4.41 6.23
CA ASP A 265 25.04 3.86 5.30
C ASP A 265 24.73 4.23 3.83
N ILE A 266 23.74 5.10 3.56
CA ILE A 266 23.36 5.50 2.20
C ILE A 266 23.22 7.02 2.11
N TYR A 267 24.19 7.65 1.45
CA TYR A 267 24.22 9.10 1.18
C TYR A 267 24.39 9.42 -0.32
N SER A 268 24.56 8.39 -1.15
CA SER A 268 24.72 8.50 -2.60
C SER A 268 24.14 7.30 -3.32
N ILE A 269 24.07 7.34 -4.65
CA ILE A 269 23.68 6.19 -5.50
C ILE A 269 24.72 5.06 -5.38
N GLU A 270 25.99 5.39 -5.20
CA GLU A 270 27.07 4.43 -4.99
C GLU A 270 26.90 3.67 -3.67
N ASP A 271 26.50 4.35 -2.59
CA ASP A 271 26.21 3.71 -1.31
C ASP A 271 24.98 2.80 -1.42
N LEU A 272 23.93 3.24 -2.13
CA LEU A 272 22.79 2.40 -2.43
C LEU A 272 23.21 1.14 -3.20
N ARG A 273 24.08 1.28 -4.19
CA ARG A 273 24.64 0.15 -4.94
C ARG A 273 25.36 -0.83 -4.02
N GLN A 274 26.14 -0.35 -3.04
CA GLN A 274 26.79 -1.21 -2.04
C GLN A 274 25.77 -2.06 -1.28
N LEU A 275 24.67 -1.45 -0.80
CA LEU A 275 23.64 -2.21 -0.09
C LEU A 275 22.93 -3.20 -1.01
N VAL A 276 22.57 -2.81 -2.25
CA VAL A 276 21.98 -3.72 -3.23
C VAL A 276 22.88 -4.93 -3.47
N PHE A 277 24.17 -4.70 -3.65
CA PHE A 277 25.17 -5.77 -3.83
C PHE A 277 25.23 -6.69 -2.61
N SER A 278 25.34 -6.12 -1.41
CA SER A 278 25.42 -6.89 -0.16
C SER A 278 24.22 -7.80 0.04
N LEU A 279 23.00 -7.33 -0.31
CA LEU A 279 21.79 -8.13 -0.21
C LEU A 279 21.71 -9.24 -1.26
N LYS A 280 22.20 -8.97 -2.48
CA LYS A 280 22.36 -9.99 -3.53
C LYS A 280 23.36 -11.07 -3.12
N GLU A 281 24.51 -10.68 -2.60
CA GLU A 281 25.52 -11.61 -2.07
C GLU A 281 24.97 -12.47 -0.94
N ALA A 282 24.26 -11.84 0.03
CA ALA A 282 23.66 -12.56 1.16
C ALA A 282 22.67 -13.66 0.75
N THR A 283 22.09 -13.53 -0.44
CA THR A 283 21.13 -14.51 -1.00
C THR A 283 21.67 -15.25 -2.22
N ALA A 284 22.99 -15.24 -2.42
CA ALA A 284 23.67 -15.89 -3.55
C ALA A 284 23.04 -15.53 -4.91
N TYR A 285 22.63 -14.26 -5.09
CA TYR A 285 21.98 -13.70 -6.29
C TYR A 285 20.65 -14.38 -6.72
N LYS A 286 20.01 -15.11 -5.81
CA LYS A 286 18.77 -15.85 -6.10
C LYS A 286 17.50 -15.02 -5.93
N LYS A 287 17.61 -13.81 -5.38
CA LYS A 287 16.48 -12.95 -5.05
C LYS A 287 16.61 -11.60 -5.75
N PRO A 288 15.54 -11.08 -6.38
CA PRO A 288 15.55 -9.70 -6.87
C PRO A 288 15.53 -8.73 -5.69
N VAL A 289 16.17 -7.57 -5.88
CA VAL A 289 16.20 -6.49 -4.91
C VAL A 289 15.34 -5.33 -5.40
N ILE A 290 14.39 -4.93 -4.54
CA ILE A 290 13.47 -3.81 -4.75
C ILE A 290 14.02 -2.60 -4.00
N VAL A 291 13.93 -1.41 -4.59
CA VAL A 291 14.17 -0.15 -3.88
C VAL A 291 12.88 0.65 -3.85
N LYS A 292 12.36 0.89 -2.64
CA LYS A 292 11.12 1.65 -2.42
C LYS A 292 11.42 3.08 -2.02
N VAL A 293 10.81 4.02 -2.76
CA VAL A 293 10.93 5.47 -2.57
C VAL A 293 9.57 6.15 -2.50
N ALA A 294 9.51 7.28 -1.84
CA ALA A 294 8.35 8.18 -1.92
C ALA A 294 8.35 8.95 -3.23
N ALA A 295 7.18 9.18 -3.79
CA ALA A 295 7.00 10.10 -4.91
C ALA A 295 7.17 11.54 -4.42
N VAL A 296 8.30 12.14 -4.74
CA VAL A 296 8.67 13.53 -4.40
C VAL A 296 9.26 14.21 -5.64
N HIS A 297 9.62 15.50 -5.51
CA HIS A 297 10.31 16.22 -6.59
C HIS A 297 11.54 15.43 -7.08
N ASN A 298 11.86 15.56 -8.36
CA ASN A 298 12.96 14.84 -9.03
C ASN A 298 12.86 13.30 -8.99
N ILE A 299 11.70 12.72 -8.72
CA ILE A 299 11.51 11.27 -8.65
C ILE A 299 12.01 10.55 -9.91
N ALA A 300 11.89 11.16 -11.09
CA ALA A 300 12.37 10.59 -12.34
C ALA A 300 13.90 10.42 -12.36
N ALA A 301 14.65 11.42 -11.88
CA ALA A 301 16.11 11.34 -11.75
C ALA A 301 16.52 10.36 -10.65
N ILE A 302 15.80 10.33 -9.53
CA ILE A 302 16.02 9.36 -8.44
C ILE A 302 15.83 7.94 -8.97
N ALA A 303 14.77 7.67 -9.71
CA ALA A 303 14.50 6.36 -10.29
C ALA A 303 15.59 5.93 -11.31
N SER A 304 16.09 6.85 -12.13
CA SER A 304 17.23 6.61 -13.01
C SER A 304 18.49 6.19 -12.23
N GLY A 305 18.80 6.89 -11.13
CA GLY A 305 19.89 6.51 -10.23
C GLY A 305 19.69 5.13 -9.61
N ILE A 306 18.49 4.82 -9.13
CA ILE A 306 18.14 3.50 -8.57
C ILE A 306 18.32 2.39 -9.61
N ALA A 307 17.87 2.58 -10.85
CA ALA A 307 18.07 1.61 -11.93
C ALA A 307 19.55 1.33 -12.17
N ARG A 308 20.40 2.37 -12.09
CA ARG A 308 21.86 2.27 -12.25
C ARG A 308 22.57 1.70 -11.01
N SER A 309 21.94 1.71 -9.84
CA SER A 309 22.52 1.07 -8.64
C SER A 309 22.48 -0.46 -8.70
N GLY A 310 21.83 -1.05 -9.70
CA GLY A 310 21.70 -2.49 -9.85
C GLY A 310 20.48 -3.10 -9.17
N ALA A 311 19.52 -2.28 -8.71
CA ALA A 311 18.22 -2.73 -8.28
C ALA A 311 17.46 -3.42 -9.44
N ASP A 312 16.63 -4.39 -9.13
CA ASP A 312 15.84 -5.14 -10.12
C ASP A 312 14.43 -4.58 -10.25
N ILE A 313 13.91 -3.94 -9.19
CA ILE A 313 12.56 -3.39 -9.12
C ILE A 313 12.61 -2.04 -8.40
N ILE A 314 11.85 -1.08 -8.90
CA ILE A 314 11.63 0.21 -8.23
C ILE A 314 10.19 0.26 -7.76
N ALA A 315 9.97 0.45 -6.45
CA ALA A 315 8.65 0.67 -5.89
C ALA A 315 8.46 2.17 -5.56
N ILE A 316 7.46 2.79 -6.18
CA ILE A 316 7.15 4.21 -6.01
C ILE A 316 5.86 4.33 -5.19
N ASP A 317 5.93 5.02 -4.06
CA ASP A 317 4.80 5.21 -3.16
C ASP A 317 4.31 6.67 -3.22
N GLY A 318 3.11 6.88 -3.72
CA GLY A 318 2.56 8.21 -4.00
C GLY A 318 2.00 8.93 -2.79
N PHE A 319 1.74 10.21 -2.96
CA PHE A 319 1.23 11.17 -1.98
C PHE A 319 0.01 10.66 -1.17
N ARG A 320 -0.87 9.86 -1.79
CA ARG A 320 -2.05 9.30 -1.12
C ARG A 320 -1.80 7.96 -0.44
N GLY A 321 -0.56 7.51 -0.38
CA GLY A 321 -0.16 6.31 0.33
C GLY A 321 -0.55 6.35 1.80
N GLY A 322 -0.87 5.18 2.38
CA GLY A 322 -1.27 5.05 3.77
C GLY A 322 -0.11 4.72 4.70
N THR A 323 -0.33 4.95 6.00
CA THR A 323 0.61 4.58 7.08
C THR A 323 -0.12 4.27 8.37
N GLY A 324 0.54 3.55 9.28
CA GLY A 324 0.03 3.33 10.63
C GLY A 324 0.16 4.55 11.55
N ALA A 325 1.17 5.39 11.33
CA ALA A 325 1.39 6.62 12.07
C ALA A 325 2.23 7.62 11.27
N ALA A 326 1.79 8.85 11.15
CA ALA A 326 2.54 9.96 10.56
C ALA A 326 2.16 11.29 11.21
N PRO A 327 3.06 12.28 11.23
CA PRO A 327 2.68 13.66 11.51
C PRO A 327 1.64 14.12 10.50
N THR A 328 0.50 14.62 10.98
CA THR A 328 -0.66 14.98 10.14
C THR A 328 -0.27 15.95 9.02
N ARG A 329 0.49 16.98 9.36
CA ARG A 329 0.89 18.02 8.39
C ARG A 329 1.78 17.48 7.26
N ILE A 330 2.64 16.50 7.55
CA ILE A 330 3.48 15.86 6.52
C ILE A 330 2.62 14.97 5.62
N ARG A 331 1.79 14.11 6.22
CA ARG A 331 0.88 13.24 5.46
C ARG A 331 0.01 14.03 4.47
N ASP A 332 -0.45 15.22 4.87
CA ASP A 332 -1.44 15.97 4.12
C ASP A 332 -0.84 16.99 3.15
N ASN A 333 0.47 17.28 3.23
CA ASN A 333 1.07 18.38 2.45
C ASN A 333 2.37 18.01 1.70
N VAL A 334 2.89 16.79 1.85
CA VAL A 334 4.20 16.44 1.29
C VAL A 334 4.10 15.25 0.33
N GLY A 335 4.65 15.39 -0.87
CA GLY A 335 4.66 14.37 -1.91
C GLY A 335 3.93 14.80 -3.17
N ILE A 336 3.95 13.95 -4.18
CA ILE A 336 3.24 14.13 -5.45
C ILE A 336 2.34 12.93 -5.76
N PRO A 337 1.26 13.13 -6.53
CA PRO A 337 0.38 12.05 -6.96
C PRO A 337 1.12 10.96 -7.73
N ILE A 338 0.77 9.70 -7.45
CA ILE A 338 1.46 8.56 -8.05
C ILE A 338 1.32 8.51 -9.57
N GLU A 339 0.20 8.98 -10.10
CA GLU A 339 -0.10 8.97 -11.52
C GLU A 339 0.91 9.81 -12.30
N LEU A 340 1.20 11.03 -11.81
CA LEU A 340 2.19 11.93 -12.39
C LEU A 340 3.62 11.40 -12.18
N ALA A 341 3.91 10.87 -10.98
CA ALA A 341 5.22 10.31 -10.67
C ALA A 341 5.55 9.11 -11.57
N LEU A 342 4.62 8.17 -11.72
CA LEU A 342 4.77 7.00 -12.59
C LEU A 342 5.03 7.40 -14.03
N ALA A 343 4.21 8.29 -14.57
CA ALA A 343 4.33 8.74 -15.96
C ALA A 343 5.69 9.40 -16.23
N ALA A 344 6.17 10.24 -15.31
CA ALA A 344 7.46 10.89 -15.40
C ALA A 344 8.64 9.89 -15.28
N VAL A 345 8.55 8.91 -14.38
CA VAL A 345 9.58 7.87 -14.20
C VAL A 345 9.65 6.95 -15.40
N ASP A 346 8.51 6.41 -15.88
CA ASP A 346 8.49 5.52 -17.03
C ASP A 346 9.05 6.23 -18.28
N LYS A 347 8.65 7.48 -18.51
CA LYS A 347 9.20 8.30 -19.60
C LYS A 347 10.72 8.45 -19.48
N ARG A 348 11.22 8.85 -18.31
CA ARG A 348 12.65 9.06 -18.08
C ARG A 348 13.46 7.80 -18.34
N LEU A 349 13.02 6.65 -17.82
CA LEU A 349 13.71 5.38 -18.02
C LEU A 349 13.70 4.92 -19.48
N ARG A 350 12.64 5.23 -20.23
CA ARG A 350 12.56 5.00 -21.68
C ARG A 350 13.49 5.91 -22.46
N ASP A 351 13.47 7.21 -22.17
CA ASP A 351 14.33 8.21 -22.81
C ASP A 351 15.83 7.87 -22.62
N GLU A 352 16.20 7.27 -21.49
CA GLU A 352 17.56 6.81 -21.19
C GLU A 352 17.87 5.39 -21.72
N GLY A 353 16.90 4.68 -22.31
CA GLY A 353 17.09 3.31 -22.81
C GLY A 353 17.25 2.24 -21.73
N ILE A 354 16.93 2.53 -20.47
CA ILE A 354 17.13 1.62 -19.32
C ILE A 354 15.83 1.09 -18.71
N ARG A 355 14.68 1.33 -19.35
CA ARG A 355 13.37 0.88 -18.81
C ARG A 355 13.29 -0.63 -18.58
N GLN A 356 13.98 -1.42 -19.39
CA GLN A 356 14.00 -2.89 -19.28
C GLN A 356 14.94 -3.40 -18.17
N ASN A 357 15.79 -2.54 -17.62
CA ASN A 357 16.67 -2.94 -16.53
C ASN A 357 15.98 -3.06 -15.18
N VAL A 358 14.75 -2.57 -15.05
CA VAL A 358 13.97 -2.59 -13.82
C VAL A 358 12.48 -2.78 -14.11
N SER A 359 11.77 -3.42 -13.18
CA SER A 359 10.31 -3.37 -13.13
C SER A 359 9.87 -2.19 -12.26
N LEU A 360 8.71 -1.60 -12.57
CA LEU A 360 8.10 -0.50 -11.80
C LEU A 360 6.87 -1.02 -11.04
N VAL A 361 6.89 -0.87 -9.73
CA VAL A 361 5.75 -1.13 -8.85
C VAL A 361 5.27 0.19 -8.27
N VAL A 362 3.98 0.43 -8.25
CA VAL A 362 3.41 1.68 -7.76
C VAL A 362 2.37 1.46 -6.66
N GLY A 363 2.34 2.35 -5.68
CA GLY A 363 1.36 2.38 -4.59
C GLY A 363 0.89 3.81 -4.32
N GLY A 364 -0.21 3.92 -3.60
CA GLY A 364 -0.80 5.22 -3.24
C GLY A 364 -2.18 5.42 -3.84
N SER A 365 -3.22 4.94 -3.15
CA SER A 365 -4.64 5.04 -3.53
C SER A 365 -5.03 4.28 -4.80
N ILE A 366 -4.58 3.04 -4.92
CA ILE A 366 -5.15 2.09 -5.88
C ILE A 366 -6.43 1.52 -5.27
N ARG A 367 -7.59 1.76 -5.89
CA ARG A 367 -8.92 1.55 -5.29
C ARG A 367 -9.73 0.47 -6.00
N SER A 368 -9.39 0.19 -7.27
CA SER A 368 -10.17 -0.70 -8.15
C SER A 368 -9.28 -1.31 -9.24
N ALA A 369 -9.83 -2.29 -9.93
CA ALA A 369 -9.20 -2.89 -11.12
C ALA A 369 -8.93 -1.86 -12.22
N SER A 370 -9.78 -0.85 -12.37
CA SER A 370 -9.57 0.21 -13.36
C SER A 370 -8.34 1.08 -13.04
N ASP A 371 -8.07 1.36 -11.76
CA ASP A 371 -6.85 2.06 -11.37
C ASP A 371 -5.60 1.22 -11.69
N VAL A 372 -5.67 -0.11 -11.51
CA VAL A 372 -4.59 -1.04 -11.89
C VAL A 372 -4.33 -1.01 -13.40
N ILE A 373 -5.37 -1.11 -14.23
CA ILE A 373 -5.26 -1.05 -15.70
C ILE A 373 -4.65 0.28 -16.14
N LYS A 374 -5.11 1.41 -15.59
CA LYS A 374 -4.56 2.74 -15.89
C LYS A 374 -3.08 2.85 -15.47
N ALA A 375 -2.72 2.29 -14.30
CA ALA A 375 -1.34 2.27 -13.85
C ALA A 375 -0.44 1.45 -14.78
N VAL A 376 -0.89 0.27 -15.22
CA VAL A 376 -0.14 -0.57 -16.18
C VAL A 376 -0.01 0.16 -17.52
N ALA A 377 -1.07 0.76 -18.04
CA ALA A 377 -1.02 1.53 -19.28
C ALA A 377 -0.10 2.77 -19.18
N LEU A 378 0.03 3.39 -18.01
CA LEU A 378 1.00 4.46 -17.76
C LEU A 378 2.44 3.98 -17.59
N GLY A 379 2.67 2.67 -17.42
CA GLY A 379 4.00 2.09 -17.39
C GLY A 379 4.35 1.25 -16.15
N ALA A 380 3.41 1.01 -15.22
CA ALA A 380 3.67 0.11 -14.10
C ALA A 380 3.70 -1.37 -14.56
N ASP A 381 4.52 -2.18 -13.90
CA ASP A 381 4.50 -3.64 -14.03
C ASP A 381 3.51 -4.27 -13.03
N ALA A 382 3.36 -3.67 -11.84
CA ALA A 382 2.38 -4.08 -10.83
C ALA A 382 2.02 -2.94 -9.87
N CYS A 383 0.98 -3.16 -9.07
CA CYS A 383 0.48 -2.22 -8.07
C CYS A 383 0.57 -2.79 -6.66
N TYR A 384 0.98 -1.97 -5.70
CA TYR A 384 0.81 -2.21 -4.28
C TYR A 384 -0.53 -1.67 -3.79
N ILE A 385 -1.29 -2.50 -3.06
CA ILE A 385 -2.50 -2.09 -2.36
C ILE A 385 -2.34 -2.28 -0.85
N ALA A 386 -2.77 -1.29 -0.07
CA ALA A 386 -2.83 -1.36 1.39
C ALA A 386 -4.24 -1.05 1.89
N THR A 387 -4.71 0.18 1.68
CA THR A 387 -6.02 0.62 2.17
C THR A 387 -7.16 -0.24 1.62
N SER A 388 -7.15 -0.58 0.34
CA SER A 388 -8.15 -1.45 -0.28
C SER A 388 -8.18 -2.84 0.36
N ALA A 389 -7.00 -3.42 0.67
CA ALA A 389 -6.91 -4.69 1.38
C ALA A 389 -7.45 -4.57 2.82
N LEU A 390 -7.11 -3.49 3.55
CA LEU A 390 -7.62 -3.28 4.91
C LEU A 390 -9.14 -3.05 4.92
N LEU A 391 -9.70 -2.38 3.92
CA LEU A 391 -11.16 -2.22 3.74
C LEU A 391 -11.83 -3.59 3.56
N ALA A 392 -11.23 -4.48 2.76
CA ALA A 392 -11.74 -5.85 2.61
C ALA A 392 -11.72 -6.62 3.95
N LEU A 393 -10.72 -6.37 4.80
CA LEU A 393 -10.67 -6.92 6.16
C LEU A 393 -11.72 -6.30 7.12
N GLY A 394 -12.44 -5.25 6.71
CA GLY A 394 -13.45 -4.57 7.51
C GLY A 394 -12.99 -3.26 8.16
N CYS A 395 -11.94 -2.61 7.68
CA CYS A 395 -11.54 -1.28 8.13
C CYS A 395 -12.59 -0.24 7.76
N HIS A 396 -12.90 0.67 8.68
CA HIS A 396 -13.86 1.78 8.49
C HIS A 396 -13.19 3.16 8.41
N LEU A 397 -11.90 3.22 8.14
CA LEU A 397 -11.12 4.46 7.92
C LEU A 397 -11.24 5.49 9.05
N CYS A 398 -11.34 5.06 10.30
CA CYS A 398 -11.38 5.97 11.46
C CYS A 398 -10.05 6.73 11.70
N ARG A 399 -8.97 6.38 11.00
CA ARG A 399 -7.66 7.06 11.00
C ARG A 399 -7.00 7.22 12.37
N THR A 400 -7.23 6.27 13.27
CA THR A 400 -6.66 6.26 14.64
C THR A 400 -5.77 5.04 14.88
N CYS A 401 -5.16 4.47 13.84
CA CYS A 401 -4.31 3.28 13.91
C CYS A 401 -3.11 3.46 14.85
N GLN A 402 -2.58 4.70 14.96
CA GLN A 402 -1.48 5.04 15.86
C GLN A 402 -1.81 4.81 17.33
N SER A 403 -3.09 4.87 17.72
CA SER A 403 -3.51 4.69 19.11
C SER A 403 -3.40 3.24 19.64
N GLY A 404 -3.32 2.26 18.73
CA GLY A 404 -3.38 0.84 19.09
C GLY A 404 -4.77 0.31 19.47
N LYS A 405 -5.77 1.17 19.57
CA LYS A 405 -7.14 0.83 19.98
C LYS A 405 -8.07 0.56 18.79
N CYS A 406 -7.60 -0.21 17.81
CA CYS A 406 -8.40 -0.52 16.64
C CYS A 406 -9.56 -1.46 17.01
N ASN A 407 -10.78 -0.95 16.99
CA ASN A 407 -11.98 -1.71 17.30
C ASN A 407 -12.24 -2.90 16.36
N TRP A 408 -11.67 -2.90 15.16
CA TRP A 408 -11.85 -3.93 14.14
C TRP A 408 -10.78 -5.04 14.19
N GLY A 409 -9.84 -4.96 15.14
CA GLY A 409 -8.80 -5.98 15.33
C GLY A 409 -7.65 -5.93 14.32
N ILE A 410 -7.58 -4.87 13.49
CA ILE A 410 -6.59 -4.77 12.40
C ILE A 410 -5.29 -4.12 12.89
N ALA A 411 -5.35 -2.89 13.40
CA ALA A 411 -4.17 -2.09 13.78
C ALA A 411 -3.99 -2.02 15.31
N THR A 412 -3.92 -3.18 15.95
CA THR A 412 -3.84 -3.33 17.41
C THR A 412 -2.99 -4.53 17.80
N GLN A 413 -2.43 -4.51 19.03
CA GLN A 413 -1.77 -5.65 19.65
C GLN A 413 -2.51 -6.08 20.93
N GLU A 414 -3.61 -5.45 21.26
CA GLU A 414 -4.48 -5.82 22.39
C GLU A 414 -5.16 -7.17 22.11
N PRO A 415 -4.90 -8.23 22.90
CA PRO A 415 -5.40 -9.58 22.60
C PRO A 415 -6.92 -9.65 22.39
N GLU A 416 -7.69 -8.92 23.21
CA GLU A 416 -9.15 -8.91 23.11
C GLU A 416 -9.66 -8.18 21.84
N LEU A 417 -8.88 -7.23 21.32
CA LEU A 417 -9.20 -6.57 20.07
C LEU A 417 -8.73 -7.41 18.86
N VAL A 418 -7.56 -8.03 18.92
CA VAL A 418 -7.05 -8.90 17.85
C VAL A 418 -8.03 -10.03 17.52
N LYS A 419 -8.65 -10.66 18.52
CA LYS A 419 -9.67 -11.73 18.34
C LYS A 419 -10.89 -11.29 17.51
N ARG A 420 -11.13 -10.00 17.36
CA ARG A 420 -12.27 -9.47 16.58
C ARG A 420 -12.12 -9.63 15.08
N LEU A 421 -10.90 -9.83 14.58
CA LEU A 421 -10.60 -10.18 13.20
C LEU A 421 -10.36 -11.69 13.11
N ASN A 422 -11.27 -12.40 12.45
CA ASN A 422 -11.05 -13.81 12.11
C ASN A 422 -10.18 -13.89 10.85
N PRO A 423 -8.98 -14.51 10.90
CA PRO A 423 -8.06 -14.54 9.77
C PRO A 423 -8.55 -15.36 8.58
N GLU A 424 -9.39 -16.39 8.77
CA GLU A 424 -9.94 -17.19 7.68
C GLU A 424 -11.00 -16.39 6.89
N ILE A 425 -11.88 -15.65 7.60
CA ILE A 425 -12.82 -14.73 6.96
C ILE A 425 -12.05 -13.59 6.26
N GLY A 426 -10.98 -13.11 6.90
CA GLY A 426 -10.12 -12.09 6.29
C GLY A 426 -9.47 -12.57 5.00
N LYS A 427 -8.92 -13.80 4.98
CA LYS A 427 -8.41 -14.46 3.78
C LYS A 427 -9.47 -14.54 2.68
N GLU A 428 -10.64 -15.08 2.99
CA GLU A 428 -11.74 -15.24 2.04
C GLU A 428 -12.13 -13.91 1.38
N ARG A 429 -12.29 -12.85 2.17
CA ARG A 429 -12.62 -11.51 1.65
C ARG A 429 -11.56 -10.93 0.73
N LEU A 430 -10.28 -11.12 1.06
CA LEU A 430 -9.17 -10.68 0.22
C LEU A 430 -9.11 -11.46 -1.09
N VAL A 431 -9.30 -12.78 -1.02
CA VAL A 431 -9.37 -13.65 -2.21
C VAL A 431 -10.54 -13.24 -3.10
N ASN A 432 -11.73 -13.03 -2.53
CA ASN A 432 -12.91 -12.61 -3.28
C ASN A 432 -12.70 -11.25 -3.95
N LEU A 433 -12.13 -10.27 -3.23
CA LEU A 433 -11.82 -8.94 -3.78
C LEU A 433 -10.91 -9.05 -5.01
N LEU A 434 -9.78 -9.75 -4.90
CA LEU A 434 -8.81 -9.80 -5.98
C LEU A 434 -9.21 -10.78 -7.10
N THR A 435 -10.07 -11.76 -6.82
CA THR A 435 -10.71 -12.57 -7.85
C THR A 435 -11.67 -11.71 -8.68
N ALA A 436 -12.49 -10.87 -8.05
CA ALA A 436 -13.32 -9.91 -8.75
C ALA A 436 -12.49 -8.95 -9.61
N TRP A 437 -11.42 -8.37 -9.03
CA TRP A 437 -10.51 -7.49 -9.80
C TRP A 437 -9.85 -8.22 -10.97
N LYS A 438 -9.50 -9.51 -10.82
CA LYS A 438 -8.95 -10.30 -11.93
C LYS A 438 -9.94 -10.44 -13.08
N HIS A 439 -11.23 -10.64 -12.79
CA HIS A 439 -12.28 -10.66 -13.81
C HIS A 439 -12.43 -9.30 -14.49
N GLU A 440 -12.55 -8.21 -13.72
CA GLU A 440 -12.66 -6.85 -14.24
C GLU A 440 -11.44 -6.45 -15.09
N ILE A 441 -10.21 -6.85 -14.68
CA ILE A 441 -8.98 -6.65 -15.47
C ILE A 441 -9.10 -7.34 -16.83
N LYS A 442 -9.55 -8.59 -16.85
CA LYS A 442 -9.74 -9.33 -18.12
C LYS A 442 -10.80 -8.68 -19.01
N GLU A 443 -11.92 -8.23 -18.45
CA GLU A 443 -12.96 -7.52 -19.18
C GLU A 443 -12.42 -6.21 -19.80
N MET A 444 -11.70 -5.41 -19.00
CA MET A 444 -11.09 -4.17 -19.52
C MET A 444 -10.01 -4.42 -20.56
N MET A 445 -9.19 -5.46 -20.41
CA MET A 445 -8.26 -5.88 -21.48
C MET A 445 -9.00 -6.30 -22.74
N GLY A 446 -10.05 -7.12 -22.58
CA GLY A 446 -10.89 -7.59 -23.68
C GLY A 446 -11.53 -6.45 -24.46
N LEU A 447 -12.11 -5.46 -23.79
CA LEU A 447 -12.68 -4.28 -24.46
C LEU A 447 -11.64 -3.44 -25.20
N MET A 448 -10.38 -3.48 -24.81
CA MET A 448 -9.26 -2.83 -25.51
C MET A 448 -8.68 -3.67 -26.66
N GLY A 449 -9.14 -4.90 -26.86
CA GLY A 449 -8.57 -5.83 -27.82
C GLY A 449 -7.17 -6.35 -27.44
N ILE A 450 -6.88 -6.43 -26.15
CA ILE A 450 -5.58 -6.84 -25.58
C ILE A 450 -5.78 -8.13 -24.78
N ASN A 451 -5.04 -9.19 -25.09
CA ASN A 451 -5.12 -10.50 -24.42
C ASN A 451 -3.99 -10.78 -23.42
N SER A 452 -3.03 -9.85 -23.28
CA SER A 452 -1.94 -9.94 -22.31
C SER A 452 -1.72 -8.62 -21.60
N ILE A 453 -1.64 -8.65 -20.27
CA ILE A 453 -1.37 -7.45 -19.45
C ILE A 453 0.00 -6.83 -19.78
N GLU A 454 0.99 -7.64 -20.17
CA GLU A 454 2.31 -7.18 -20.61
C GLU A 454 2.23 -6.31 -21.88
N ALA A 455 1.27 -6.59 -22.78
CA ALA A 455 1.05 -5.78 -23.99
C ALA A 455 0.41 -4.41 -23.69
N LEU A 456 -0.26 -4.28 -22.53
CA LEU A 456 -0.81 -3.01 -22.08
C LEU A 456 0.27 -2.11 -21.45
N ARG A 457 1.36 -2.68 -20.92
CA ARG A 457 2.36 -1.94 -20.16
C ARG A 457 2.97 -0.78 -20.93
N GLY A 458 2.70 0.44 -20.45
CA GLY A 458 3.16 1.70 -21.08
C GLY A 458 2.49 2.02 -22.41
N ASN A 459 1.40 1.35 -22.76
CA ASN A 459 0.59 1.63 -23.92
C ASN A 459 -0.42 2.75 -23.62
N ARG A 460 0.09 3.99 -23.58
CA ARG A 460 -0.69 5.19 -23.26
C ARG A 460 -1.73 5.56 -24.32
N LEU A 461 -1.66 4.97 -25.53
CA LEU A 461 -2.67 5.12 -26.55
C LEU A 461 -4.04 4.58 -26.11
N MET A 462 -4.05 3.67 -25.12
CA MET A 462 -5.27 3.15 -24.52
C MET A 462 -5.91 4.09 -23.50
N LEU A 463 -5.34 5.29 -23.27
CA LEU A 463 -5.80 6.26 -22.28
C LEU A 463 -6.15 7.60 -22.89
N ARG A 464 -7.13 8.29 -22.28
CA ARG A 464 -7.53 9.67 -22.61
C ARG A 464 -7.74 10.47 -21.33
N GLY A 465 -7.40 11.76 -21.38
CA GLY A 465 -7.58 12.69 -20.26
C GLY A 465 -8.85 13.52 -20.38
N VAL A 466 -9.55 13.71 -19.25
CA VAL A 466 -10.72 14.60 -19.12
C VAL A 466 -10.50 15.56 -17.97
N GLY A 467 -10.72 16.87 -18.18
CA GLY A 467 -10.57 17.88 -17.15
C GLY A 467 -9.13 18.03 -16.64
N LEU A 468 -8.17 17.77 -17.52
CA LEU A 468 -6.73 17.97 -17.34
C LEU A 468 -6.27 19.16 -18.18
N ASN A 469 -5.29 19.93 -17.69
CA ASN A 469 -4.65 20.97 -18.48
C ASN A 469 -3.56 20.36 -19.40
N GLU A 470 -3.08 21.16 -20.37
CA GLU A 470 -2.09 20.73 -21.35
C GLU A 470 -0.81 20.17 -20.71
N LYS A 471 -0.35 20.76 -19.60
CA LYS A 471 0.86 20.31 -18.92
C LYS A 471 0.66 18.96 -18.24
N GLU A 472 -0.51 18.73 -17.67
CA GLU A 472 -0.87 17.43 -17.05
C GLU A 472 -0.97 16.34 -18.13
N LEU A 473 -1.60 16.64 -19.28
CA LEU A 473 -1.66 15.73 -20.43
C LEU A 473 -0.25 15.39 -20.96
N GLU A 474 0.62 16.40 -21.11
CA GLU A 474 2.01 16.23 -21.53
C GLU A 474 2.79 15.30 -20.55
N ILE A 475 2.69 15.55 -19.24
CA ILE A 475 3.37 14.72 -18.22
C ILE A 475 2.86 13.29 -18.25
N LEU A 476 1.55 13.09 -18.30
CA LEU A 476 0.93 11.78 -18.40
C LEU A 476 1.20 11.10 -19.75
N GLY A 477 1.51 11.89 -20.78
CA GLY A 477 1.74 11.41 -22.15
C GLY A 477 0.49 10.79 -22.78
N ILE A 478 -0.68 11.38 -22.52
CA ILE A 478 -1.98 10.95 -23.04
C ILE A 478 -2.66 12.12 -23.77
N SER A 479 -3.50 11.82 -24.74
CA SER A 479 -4.31 12.81 -25.45
C SER A 479 -5.57 13.18 -24.67
N HIS A 480 -6.15 14.34 -25.02
CA HIS A 480 -7.45 14.74 -24.51
C HIS A 480 -8.56 13.83 -25.05
N ALA A 481 -9.61 13.60 -24.26
CA ALA A 481 -10.70 12.69 -24.63
C ALA A 481 -11.52 13.16 -25.85
N GLY A 482 -11.37 14.40 -26.27
CA GLY A 482 -11.99 14.95 -27.49
C GLY A 482 -11.18 14.74 -28.77
N GLU A 483 -9.97 14.19 -28.68
CA GLU A 483 -9.09 13.85 -29.82
C GLU A 483 -9.22 12.34 -30.13
#